data_4a502a5758fa8a3aaa1be7dafbb42ca2
#
_entry.id   4a502a5758fa8a3aaa1be7dafbb42ca2
#
_cell.length_a   1.000
_cell.length_b   1.000
_cell.length_c   1.000
_cell.angle_alpha   90.00
_cell.angle_beta   90.00
_cell.angle_gamma   90.00
#
_symmetry.space_group_name_H-M   'P 1'
#
loop_
_entity.id
_entity.type
_entity.pdbx_description
1 polymer ?
#
loop_
_entity_poly.entity_id
_entity_poly.type
_entity_poly.pdbx_seq_one_letter_code
_entity_poly.pdbx_strand_id
1 'polypeptide(L)' 'MSTSKREEVSSHLRYIRQELRDLDQILCEDGLLPELTELKEVYNSLDALHELLSGKVKKKPKTEFED' A
#
# COMPACT_ATOMS: atom_id res chain seq x y z
N MET A 1 24.02 -0.41 -9.14
CA MET A 1 23.39 -1.51 -8.85
C MET A 1 21.99 -1.35 -8.43
N SER A 2 21.20 -2.16 -8.82
CA SER A 2 19.83 -1.95 -8.52
C SER A 2 19.51 -2.35 -7.10
N THR A 3 18.45 -1.79 -6.61
CA THR A 3 17.97 -2.10 -5.31
C THR A 3 17.43 -3.51 -5.30
N SER A 4 17.69 -4.22 -4.26
CA SER A 4 17.17 -5.57 -4.17
C SER A 4 15.66 -5.50 -3.95
N LYS A 5 14.99 -6.57 -4.30
CA LYS A 5 13.56 -6.64 -4.09
C LYS A 5 13.20 -6.44 -2.63
N ARG A 6 14.04 -6.98 -1.76
CA ARG A 6 13.83 -6.83 -0.35
C ARG A 6 13.81 -5.36 0.06
N GLU A 7 14.71 -4.56 -0.49
CA GLU A 7 14.75 -3.15 -0.18
C GLU A 7 13.56 -2.41 -0.77
N GLU A 8 13.12 -2.82 -1.95
CA GLU A 8 11.95 -2.20 -2.54
C GLU A 8 10.72 -2.49 -1.69
N VAL A 9 10.56 -3.72 -1.24
CA VAL A 9 9.44 -4.07 -0.40
C VAL A 9 9.50 -3.28 0.90
N SER A 10 10.69 -3.16 1.46
CA SER A 10 10.85 -2.42 2.71
C SER A 10 10.46 -0.96 2.53
N SER A 11 10.84 -0.37 1.41
CA SER A 11 10.50 1.02 1.14
C SER A 11 8.99 1.20 1.01
N HIS A 12 8.34 0.27 0.31
CA HIS A 12 6.89 0.34 0.17
C HIS A 12 6.20 0.22 1.51
N LEU A 13 6.66 -0.70 2.33
CA LEU A 13 6.06 -0.89 3.64
C LEU A 13 6.22 0.36 4.50
N ARG A 14 7.39 0.97 4.40
CA ARG A 14 7.64 2.17 5.17
C ARG A 14 6.73 3.30 4.72
N TYR A 15 6.54 3.43 3.43
CA TYR A 15 5.68 4.46 2.88
C TYR A 15 4.23 4.24 3.31
N ILE A 16 3.76 3.00 3.24
CA ILE A 16 2.41 2.68 3.64
C ILE A 16 2.20 2.94 5.13
N ARG A 17 3.19 2.59 5.93
CA ARG A 17 3.12 2.84 7.35
C ARG A 17 3.01 4.33 7.64
N GLN A 18 3.73 5.13 6.87
CA GLN A 18 3.67 6.58 7.06
C GLN A 18 2.30 7.11 6.70
N GLU A 19 1.72 6.60 5.63
CA GLU A 19 0.38 7.02 5.26
C GLU A 19 -0.63 6.68 6.35
N LEU A 20 -0.52 5.49 6.89
CA LEU A 20 -1.43 5.07 7.95
C LEU A 20 -1.21 5.89 9.22
N ARG A 21 0.02 6.21 9.51
CA ARG A 21 0.33 7.02 10.67
C ARG A 21 -0.28 8.40 10.55
N ASP A 22 -0.20 8.99 9.36
CA ASP A 22 -0.76 10.31 9.14
C ASP A 22 -2.25 10.31 9.38
N LEU A 23 -2.95 9.28 8.89
CA LEU A 23 -4.38 9.18 9.10
C LEU A 23 -4.71 8.98 10.58
N ASP A 24 -3.92 8.16 11.24
CA ASP A 24 -4.13 7.89 12.65
C ASP A 24 -3.92 9.16 13.47
N GLN A 25 -2.92 9.93 13.11
CA GLN A 25 -2.61 11.15 13.83
C GLN A 25 -3.74 12.16 13.71
N ILE A 26 -4.29 12.31 12.52
CA ILE A 26 -5.40 13.23 12.30
C ILE A 26 -6.60 12.78 13.13
N LEU A 27 -6.85 11.50 13.17
CA LEU A 27 -7.95 10.98 13.94
C LEU A 27 -7.76 11.24 15.42
N CYS A 28 -6.56 11.04 15.92
CA CYS A 28 -6.29 11.22 17.34
C CYS A 28 -6.27 12.68 17.74
N GLU A 29 -5.70 13.52 16.90
CA GLU A 29 -5.55 14.92 17.28
C GLU A 29 -6.76 15.77 16.95
N ASP A 30 -7.31 15.56 15.77
CA ASP A 30 -8.43 16.37 15.32
C ASP A 30 -9.77 15.67 15.42
N GLY A 31 -9.75 14.39 15.67
CA GLY A 31 -10.99 13.62 15.73
C GLY A 31 -11.69 13.50 14.39
N LEU A 32 -10.93 13.69 13.31
CA LEU A 32 -11.50 13.61 11.98
C LEU A 32 -11.34 12.22 11.40
N LEU A 33 -12.39 11.73 10.81
CA LEU A 33 -12.33 10.43 10.16
C LEU A 33 -11.66 10.54 8.81
N PRO A 34 -10.88 9.54 8.41
CA PRO A 34 -10.26 9.56 7.09
C PRO A 34 -11.30 9.57 6.00
N GLU A 35 -11.01 10.23 4.91
CA GLU A 35 -11.92 10.25 3.79
C GLU A 35 -11.61 9.07 2.87
N LEU A 36 -12.58 8.72 2.07
CA LEU A 36 -12.42 7.60 1.16
C LEU A 36 -11.29 7.82 0.18
N THR A 37 -11.09 9.07 -0.23
CA THR A 37 -10.00 9.36 -1.16
C THR A 37 -8.65 9.09 -0.52
N GLU A 38 -8.53 9.37 0.78
CA GLU A 38 -7.28 9.10 1.48
C GLU A 38 -7.03 7.61 1.61
N LEU A 39 -8.09 6.87 1.90
CA LEU A 39 -7.95 5.42 1.97
C LEU A 39 -7.63 4.83 0.62
N LYS A 40 -8.14 5.43 -0.44
CA LYS A 40 -7.87 4.94 -1.76
C LYS A 40 -6.38 5.02 -2.08
N GLU A 41 -5.72 6.06 -1.62
CA GLU A 41 -4.29 6.17 -1.84
C GLU A 41 -3.53 5.07 -1.12
N VAL A 42 -3.99 4.70 0.08
CA VAL A 42 -3.36 3.59 0.79
C VAL A 42 -3.57 2.29 0.03
N TYR A 43 -4.76 2.09 -0.51
CA TYR A 43 -5.03 0.90 -1.30
C TYR A 43 -4.16 0.84 -2.54
N ASN A 44 -3.94 1.99 -3.19
CA ASN A 44 -3.06 2.03 -4.35
C ASN A 44 -1.64 1.63 -3.98
N SER A 45 -1.18 2.08 -2.81
CA SER A 45 0.15 1.70 -2.35
C SER A 45 0.21 0.21 -2.05
N LEU A 46 -0.86 -0.34 -1.49
CA LEU A 46 -0.91 -1.78 -1.23
C LEU A 46 -0.93 -2.58 -2.52
N ASP A 47 -1.63 -2.06 -3.54
CA ASP A 47 -1.65 -2.74 -4.83
C ASP A 47 -0.25 -2.78 -5.43
N ALA A 48 0.46 -1.67 -5.36
CA ALA A 48 1.81 -1.62 -5.88
C ALA A 48 2.70 -2.63 -5.15
N LEU A 49 2.55 -2.71 -3.84
CA LEU A 49 3.32 -3.67 -3.07
C LEU A 49 2.93 -5.09 -3.44
N HIS A 50 1.66 -5.32 -3.65
CA HIS A 50 1.19 -6.65 -4.04
C HIS A 50 1.81 -7.08 -5.36
N GLU A 51 1.86 -6.19 -6.33
CA GLU A 51 2.46 -6.51 -7.61
C GLU A 51 3.93 -6.80 -7.45
N LEU A 52 4.59 -6.02 -6.62
CA LEU A 52 6.01 -6.21 -6.39
C LEU A 52 6.27 -7.58 -5.79
N LEU A 53 5.46 -7.97 -4.82
CA LEU A 53 5.65 -9.25 -4.15
C LEU A 53 5.26 -10.43 -5.03
N SER A 54 4.26 -10.25 -5.88
CA SER A 54 3.85 -11.35 -6.74
C SER A 54 4.87 -11.61 -7.84
N GLY A 55 5.69 -10.63 -8.11
CA GLY A 55 6.74 -10.85 -9.08
C GLY A 55 6.32 -10.82 -10.51
N LYS A 56 5.05 -10.56 -10.81
CA LYS A 56 4.62 -10.52 -12.11
C LYS A 56 3.60 -9.63 -12.32
N VAL A 57 3.49 -9.26 -13.26
CA VAL A 57 2.64 -8.29 -13.46
C VAL A 57 1.57 -8.69 -14.20
N LYS A 58 1.10 -8.98 -14.60
CA LYS A 58 0.19 -9.21 -15.31
C LYS A 58 -0.76 -9.78 -15.26
N LYS A 59 -1.29 -10.09 -15.58
CA LYS A 59 -2.14 -10.55 -15.68
C LYS A 59 -2.87 -11.05 -15.02
N LYS A 60 -3.35 -11.37 -14.69
CA LYS A 60 -4.01 -11.77 -14.06
C LYS A 60 -4.90 -11.87 -13.62
N PRO A 61 -5.35 -12.09 -13.53
CA PRO A 61 -6.25 -12.16 -13.14
C PRO A 61 -6.96 -12.36 -12.34
N LYS A 62 -7.48 -12.46 -12.37
CA LYS A 62 -8.16 -12.62 -11.71
C LYS A 62 -8.59 -13.23 -10.89
N THR A 63 -8.80 -13.61 -10.70
CA THR A 63 -9.17 -14.22 -9.95
C THR A 63 -8.83 -14.99 -9.21
N GLU A 64 -8.30 -15.22 -9.01
CA GLU A 64 -7.86 -15.85 -8.29
C GLU A 64 -8.30 -16.05 -7.13
N PHE A 65 -8.60 -15.44 -6.56
CA PHE A 65 -9.03 -15.53 -5.50
C PHE A 65 -10.31 -15.69 -5.54
N GLU A 66 -10.71 -15.80 -6.22
CA GLU A 66 -11.67 -15.90 -6.32
C GLU A 66 -12.00 -16.85 -6.60
N ASP A 67 -11.82 -17.45 -6.80
CA ASP A 67 -11.98 -18.19 -7.00
C ASP A 67 -11.86 -18.52 -6.92
#